data_0ab144e87f5ebc4f09e51dabee9ec7c6
#
_entry.id   0ab144e87f5ebc4f09e51dabee9ec7c6
#
_cell.length_a   1.000
_cell.length_b   1.000
_cell.length_c   1.000
_cell.angle_alpha   90.00
_cell.angle_beta   90.00
_cell.angle_gamma   90.00
#
_symmetry.space_group_name_H-M   'P 1'
#
loop_
_entity.id
_entity.type
_entity.pdbx_description
1 polymer ?
#
loop_
_entity_poly.entity_id
_entity_poly.type
_entity_poly.pdbx_seq_one_letter_code
_entity_poly.pdbx_strand_id
1 'polypeptide(L)'
;MINVVVLAAGKGTRMRSKLPKVLHPLAGKALLHHVLDAARALDAAKLCVVVGHEAEQVRAASAASDVVFVEQMPQLGTGHALQLAAPHLNDAHPTLVLYGDVPLTHVDTLQRLLSAAQKGVALLTVNLQDPSGYGRIVRDEAGAVLKNVEHKDATEAERLIQEVNTGVLIAPTLLLKKWLSQLSNDNAQGEYYLTDVIGMAVNDGVPVNTAQPEHAWETLGVNSKAQLAELEAVLRSN
;
A
#
# COMPACT_ATOMS: atom_id res chain seq x y z
N MET A 1 -13.09 11.00 -9.61
CA MET A 1 -12.12 10.07 -10.27
C MET A 1 -10.79 10.10 -9.53
N ILE A 2 -10.10 8.96 -9.45
CA ILE A 2 -8.79 8.78 -8.81
C ILE A 2 -7.87 7.97 -9.72
N ASN A 3 -6.55 8.12 -9.58
CA ASN A 3 -5.61 7.11 -10.04
C ASN A 3 -5.48 6.04 -8.96
N VAL A 4 -5.32 4.77 -9.35
CA VAL A 4 -4.99 3.70 -8.43
C VAL A 4 -3.71 3.02 -8.87
N VAL A 5 -2.75 2.87 -7.96
CA VAL A 5 -1.54 2.08 -8.15
C VAL A 5 -1.59 0.88 -7.23
N VAL A 6 -1.48 -0.32 -7.80
CA VAL A 6 -1.41 -1.57 -7.04
C VAL A 6 0.02 -2.11 -7.07
N LEU A 7 0.67 -2.18 -5.92
CA LEU A 7 2.02 -2.71 -5.79
C LEU A 7 1.98 -4.24 -5.73
N ALA A 8 2.48 -4.91 -6.76
CA ALA A 8 2.43 -6.36 -6.94
C ALA A 8 3.78 -6.97 -7.36
N ALA A 9 4.90 -6.22 -7.18
CA ALA A 9 6.23 -6.62 -7.66
C ALA A 9 7.01 -7.54 -6.70
N GLY A 10 6.51 -7.79 -5.50
CA GLY A 10 7.23 -8.52 -4.45
C GLY A 10 7.52 -9.98 -4.80
N LYS A 11 8.71 -10.48 -4.41
CA LYS A 11 9.19 -11.86 -4.71
C LYS A 11 8.38 -12.96 -4.04
N GLY A 12 7.70 -12.69 -2.93
CA GLY A 12 6.88 -13.67 -2.23
C GLY A 12 7.59 -14.93 -1.75
N THR A 13 8.88 -14.86 -1.44
CA THR A 13 9.76 -16.02 -1.11
C THR A 13 9.22 -16.89 0.02
N ARG A 14 8.51 -16.29 0.99
CA ARG A 14 7.90 -16.99 2.14
C ARG A 14 6.72 -17.89 1.75
N MET A 15 6.13 -17.70 0.55
CA MET A 15 5.07 -18.57 0.03
C MET A 15 5.58 -19.96 -0.37
N ARG A 16 6.89 -20.10 -0.64
CA ARG A 16 7.51 -21.36 -1.09
C ARG A 16 6.72 -21.99 -2.24
N SER A 17 6.39 -21.21 -3.25
CA SER A 17 5.56 -21.58 -4.40
C SER A 17 6.17 -21.04 -5.68
N LYS A 18 5.92 -21.72 -6.80
CA LYS A 18 6.24 -21.22 -8.16
C LYS A 18 5.20 -20.21 -8.64
N LEU A 19 4.01 -20.23 -8.04
CA LEU A 19 2.98 -19.25 -8.35
C LEU A 19 3.34 -17.91 -7.70
N PRO A 20 3.30 -16.78 -8.42
CA PRO A 20 3.46 -15.45 -7.84
C PRO A 20 2.55 -15.25 -6.63
N LYS A 21 3.06 -14.61 -5.57
CA LYS A 21 2.33 -14.40 -4.32
C LYS A 21 0.91 -13.86 -4.56
N VAL A 22 0.81 -12.83 -5.39
CA VAL A 22 -0.44 -12.12 -5.66
C VAL A 22 -1.45 -12.91 -6.50
N LEU A 23 -1.05 -14.03 -7.08
CA LEU A 23 -1.92 -14.95 -7.83
C LEU A 23 -2.43 -16.13 -7.00
N HIS A 24 -1.98 -16.29 -5.76
CA HIS A 24 -2.55 -17.32 -4.88
C HIS A 24 -4.04 -17.07 -4.66
N PRO A 25 -4.88 -18.13 -4.72
CA PRO A 25 -6.31 -17.98 -4.55
C PRO A 25 -6.68 -17.79 -3.07
N LEU A 26 -7.57 -16.84 -2.81
CA LEU A 26 -8.32 -16.66 -1.57
C LEU A 26 -9.80 -16.80 -1.93
N ALA A 27 -10.50 -17.75 -1.34
CA ALA A 27 -11.89 -18.08 -1.69
C ALA A 27 -12.12 -18.27 -3.21
N GLY A 28 -11.17 -18.95 -3.88
CA GLY A 28 -11.24 -19.25 -5.31
C GLY A 28 -10.85 -18.14 -6.28
N LYS A 29 -10.44 -16.96 -5.79
CA LYS A 29 -10.07 -15.78 -6.59
C LYS A 29 -8.67 -15.29 -6.20
N ALA A 30 -7.83 -14.95 -7.19
CA ALA A 30 -6.47 -14.46 -6.91
C ALA A 30 -6.47 -13.23 -5.99
N LEU A 31 -5.48 -13.13 -5.08
CA LEU A 31 -5.33 -11.98 -4.17
C LEU A 31 -5.41 -10.66 -4.92
N LEU A 32 -4.64 -10.52 -6.00
CA LEU A 32 -4.62 -9.32 -6.84
C LEU A 32 -5.99 -8.97 -7.40
N HIS A 33 -6.80 -9.96 -7.77
CA HIS A 33 -8.12 -9.72 -8.35
C HIS A 33 -9.12 -9.18 -7.32
N HIS A 34 -9.00 -9.54 -6.04
CA HIS A 34 -9.77 -8.91 -4.97
C HIS A 34 -9.45 -7.42 -4.88
N VAL A 35 -8.16 -7.06 -4.93
CA VAL A 35 -7.70 -5.66 -4.88
C VAL A 35 -8.16 -4.87 -6.10
N LEU A 36 -8.04 -5.46 -7.31
CA LEU A 36 -8.49 -4.81 -8.54
C LEU A 36 -10.00 -4.56 -8.56
N ASP A 37 -10.79 -5.49 -8.01
CA ASP A 37 -12.25 -5.28 -7.94
C ASP A 37 -12.62 -4.19 -6.93
N ALA A 38 -11.95 -4.12 -5.77
CA ALA A 38 -12.12 -3.02 -4.84
C ALA A 38 -11.74 -1.67 -5.49
N ALA A 39 -10.64 -1.64 -6.25
CA ALA A 39 -10.20 -0.44 -6.98
C ALA A 39 -11.22 -0.01 -8.05
N ARG A 40 -11.80 -0.96 -8.79
CA ARG A 40 -12.83 -0.68 -9.80
C ARG A 40 -14.11 -0.11 -9.19
N ALA A 41 -14.47 -0.59 -8.00
CA ALA A 41 -15.64 -0.08 -7.28
C ALA A 41 -15.50 1.38 -6.82
N LEU A 42 -14.28 1.95 -6.85
CA LEU A 42 -14.00 3.36 -6.52
C LEU A 42 -14.04 4.30 -7.73
N ASP A 43 -14.54 3.86 -8.88
CA ASP A 43 -14.55 4.64 -10.13
C ASP A 43 -13.15 5.18 -10.49
N ALA A 44 -12.18 4.28 -10.54
CA ALA A 44 -10.79 4.61 -10.85
C ALA A 44 -10.66 5.12 -12.30
N ALA A 45 -10.09 6.29 -12.48
CA ALA A 45 -9.79 6.84 -13.80
C ALA A 45 -8.67 6.05 -14.50
N LYS A 46 -7.77 5.44 -13.73
CA LYS A 46 -6.67 4.60 -14.20
C LYS A 46 -6.27 3.59 -13.13
N LEU A 47 -6.09 2.34 -13.56
CA LEU A 47 -5.50 1.27 -12.77
C LEU A 47 -4.09 0.99 -13.27
N CYS A 48 -3.09 1.16 -12.41
CA CYS A 48 -1.70 0.87 -12.70
C CYS A 48 -1.22 -0.25 -11.77
N VAL A 49 -0.78 -1.38 -12.32
CA VAL A 49 -0.27 -2.52 -11.55
C VAL A 49 1.24 -2.60 -11.73
N VAL A 50 1.98 -2.41 -10.64
CA VAL A 50 3.44 -2.56 -10.66
C VAL A 50 3.78 -4.02 -10.43
N VAL A 51 4.40 -4.65 -11.43
CA VAL A 51 4.81 -6.06 -11.44
C VAL A 51 6.34 -6.16 -11.42
N GLY A 52 6.88 -7.30 -11.01
CA GLY A 52 8.33 -7.50 -10.96
C GLY A 52 8.67 -8.97 -11.07
N HIS A 53 8.74 -9.69 -9.96
CA HIS A 53 9.00 -11.12 -9.99
C HIS A 53 7.87 -11.87 -10.72
N GLU A 54 8.21 -12.70 -11.71
CA GLU A 54 7.26 -13.44 -12.56
C GLU A 54 6.20 -12.52 -13.23
N ALA A 55 6.64 -11.34 -13.69
CA ALA A 55 5.79 -10.30 -14.26
C ALA A 55 4.86 -10.84 -15.38
N GLU A 56 5.37 -11.70 -16.24
CA GLU A 56 4.59 -12.27 -17.36
C GLU A 56 3.39 -13.11 -16.88
N GLN A 57 3.56 -13.89 -15.80
CA GLN A 57 2.45 -14.67 -15.23
C GLN A 57 1.38 -13.74 -14.64
N VAL A 58 1.79 -12.68 -13.94
CA VAL A 58 0.86 -11.70 -13.36
C VAL A 58 0.13 -10.93 -14.46
N ARG A 59 0.84 -10.49 -15.51
CA ARG A 59 0.24 -9.83 -16.67
C ARG A 59 -0.80 -10.73 -17.34
N ALA A 60 -0.43 -11.97 -17.67
CA ALA A 60 -1.31 -12.91 -18.35
C ALA A 60 -2.58 -13.24 -17.54
N ALA A 61 -2.44 -13.39 -16.21
CA ALA A 61 -3.57 -13.69 -15.32
C ALA A 61 -4.50 -12.50 -15.05
N SER A 62 -4.00 -11.25 -15.21
CA SER A 62 -4.73 -10.05 -14.80
C SER A 62 -4.92 -9.03 -15.95
N ALA A 63 -4.70 -9.47 -17.21
CA ALA A 63 -4.87 -8.62 -18.39
C ALA A 63 -6.32 -8.12 -18.51
N ALA A 64 -6.48 -6.80 -18.59
CA ALA A 64 -7.75 -6.15 -18.83
C ALA A 64 -7.51 -4.80 -19.47
N SER A 65 -8.50 -4.28 -20.22
CA SER A 65 -8.36 -3.01 -20.97
C SER A 65 -8.22 -1.77 -20.08
N ASP A 66 -8.63 -1.87 -18.83
CA ASP A 66 -8.55 -0.81 -17.81
C ASP A 66 -7.25 -0.83 -17.00
N VAL A 67 -6.35 -1.82 -17.23
CA VAL A 67 -5.12 -2.02 -16.46
C VAL A 67 -3.88 -1.67 -17.29
N VAL A 68 -3.02 -0.84 -16.74
CA VAL A 68 -1.66 -0.58 -17.24
C VAL A 68 -0.66 -1.30 -16.33
N PHE A 69 0.20 -2.13 -16.91
CA PHE A 69 1.26 -2.80 -16.17
C PHE A 69 2.58 -2.03 -16.30
N VAL A 70 3.24 -1.82 -15.15
CA VAL A 70 4.57 -1.21 -15.06
C VAL A 70 5.52 -2.21 -14.44
N GLU A 71 6.67 -2.44 -15.06
CA GLU A 71 7.65 -3.39 -14.56
C GLU A 71 8.67 -2.73 -13.65
N GLN A 72 8.88 -3.33 -12.47
CA GLN A 72 9.89 -2.91 -11.51
C GLN A 72 11.06 -3.91 -11.49
N MET A 73 12.13 -3.58 -12.20
CA MET A 73 13.40 -4.34 -12.20
C MET A 73 14.58 -3.38 -12.18
N PRO A 74 15.49 -3.45 -11.18
CA PRO A 74 15.39 -4.28 -9.96
C PRO A 74 14.37 -3.73 -8.96
N GLN A 75 13.98 -4.58 -7.98
CA GLN A 75 13.08 -4.16 -6.91
C GLN A 75 13.85 -3.42 -5.81
N LEU A 76 13.78 -2.09 -5.82
CA LEU A 76 14.50 -1.19 -4.93
C LEU A 76 13.60 -0.54 -3.86
N GLY A 77 12.49 -1.17 -3.51
CA GLY A 77 11.54 -0.69 -2.50
C GLY A 77 10.23 -0.16 -3.09
N THR A 78 9.29 0.16 -2.21
CA THR A 78 7.93 0.60 -2.57
C THR A 78 7.90 2.00 -3.19
N GLY A 79 8.79 2.89 -2.76
CA GLY A 79 8.96 4.20 -3.38
C GLY A 79 9.44 4.11 -4.82
N HIS A 80 10.44 3.24 -5.10
CA HIS A 80 10.89 2.98 -6.47
C HIS A 80 9.77 2.43 -7.35
N ALA A 81 8.95 1.51 -6.84
CA ALA A 81 7.79 1.01 -7.57
C ALA A 81 6.86 2.13 -8.02
N LEU A 82 6.59 3.07 -7.11
CA LEU A 82 5.70 4.20 -7.40
C LEU A 82 6.36 5.26 -8.29
N GLN A 83 7.69 5.46 -8.19
CA GLN A 83 8.44 6.30 -9.14
C GLN A 83 8.25 5.81 -10.58
N LEU A 84 8.31 4.50 -10.82
CA LEU A 84 8.11 3.90 -12.13
C LEU A 84 6.65 4.03 -12.62
N ALA A 85 5.67 3.98 -11.72
CA ALA A 85 4.26 4.17 -12.05
C ALA A 85 3.89 5.64 -12.33
N ALA A 86 4.62 6.59 -11.73
CA ALA A 86 4.30 8.01 -11.74
C ALA A 86 4.06 8.62 -13.14
N PRO A 87 4.82 8.29 -14.22
CA PRO A 87 4.57 8.81 -15.56
C PRO A 87 3.20 8.43 -16.14
N HIS A 88 2.59 7.36 -15.64
CA HIS A 88 1.30 6.87 -16.12
C HIS A 88 0.10 7.51 -15.39
N LEU A 89 0.33 8.33 -14.37
CA LEU A 89 -0.71 8.91 -13.53
C LEU A 89 -1.15 10.28 -14.04
N ASN A 90 -2.47 10.53 -13.99
CA ASN A 90 -3.04 11.82 -14.35
C ASN A 90 -2.90 12.79 -13.17
N ASP A 91 -2.25 13.93 -13.39
CA ASP A 91 -1.95 14.94 -12.38
C ASP A 91 -3.21 15.65 -11.83
N ALA A 92 -4.32 15.62 -12.57
CA ALA A 92 -5.58 16.21 -12.14
C ALA A 92 -6.34 15.36 -11.08
N HIS A 93 -5.95 14.12 -10.86
CA HIS A 93 -6.60 13.19 -9.94
C HIS A 93 -5.66 12.78 -8.81
N PRO A 94 -6.14 12.61 -7.57
CA PRO A 94 -5.31 12.05 -6.51
C PRO A 94 -4.96 10.59 -6.81
N THR A 95 -3.86 10.12 -6.24
CA THR A 95 -3.37 8.74 -6.39
C THR A 95 -3.57 7.95 -5.10
N LEU A 96 -4.35 6.88 -5.18
CA LEU A 96 -4.51 5.85 -4.16
C LEU A 96 -3.49 4.73 -4.42
N VAL A 97 -2.73 4.35 -3.41
CA VAL A 97 -1.78 3.24 -3.45
C VAL A 97 -2.33 2.06 -2.66
N LEU A 98 -2.41 0.91 -3.31
CA LEU A 98 -2.86 -0.37 -2.75
C LEU A 98 -1.77 -1.42 -2.90
N TYR A 99 -1.90 -2.52 -2.15
CA TYR A 99 -0.99 -3.65 -2.21
C TYR A 99 -1.72 -4.89 -2.73
N GLY A 100 -1.15 -5.55 -3.74
CA GLY A 100 -1.76 -6.72 -4.40
C GLY A 100 -1.89 -7.96 -3.51
N ASP A 101 -1.27 -7.94 -2.32
CA ASP A 101 -1.32 -8.98 -1.31
C ASP A 101 -2.17 -8.63 -0.08
N VAL A 102 -2.90 -7.51 -0.11
CA VAL A 102 -3.85 -7.09 0.93
C VAL A 102 -5.28 -7.15 0.35
N PRO A 103 -5.87 -8.36 0.23
CA PRO A 103 -7.05 -8.58 -0.62
C PRO A 103 -8.38 -8.17 0.00
N LEU A 104 -8.45 -7.97 1.32
CA LEU A 104 -9.72 -7.84 2.04
C LEU A 104 -10.07 -6.42 2.47
N THR A 105 -9.35 -5.41 1.98
CA THR A 105 -9.70 -4.02 2.28
C THR A 105 -11.05 -3.67 1.66
N HIS A 106 -12.02 -3.33 2.50
CA HIS A 106 -13.38 -3.02 2.08
C HIS A 106 -13.45 -1.71 1.30
N VAL A 107 -14.35 -1.64 0.32
CA VAL A 107 -14.61 -0.42 -0.47
C VAL A 107 -15.00 0.75 0.45
N ASP A 108 -15.84 0.52 1.47
CA ASP A 108 -16.26 1.53 2.43
C ASP A 108 -15.07 2.08 3.24
N THR A 109 -14.12 1.24 3.59
CA THR A 109 -12.88 1.65 4.25
C THR A 109 -12.04 2.55 3.34
N LEU A 110 -11.91 2.18 2.06
CA LEU A 110 -11.23 3.01 1.06
C LEU A 110 -11.98 4.33 0.80
N GLN A 111 -13.30 4.35 0.79
CA GLN A 111 -14.09 5.57 0.67
C GLN A 111 -13.91 6.51 1.86
N ARG A 112 -13.83 5.96 3.08
CA ARG A 112 -13.48 6.74 4.29
C ARG A 112 -12.08 7.35 4.17
N LEU A 113 -11.11 6.58 3.67
CA LEU A 113 -9.75 7.06 3.42
C LEU A 113 -9.74 8.20 2.38
N LEU A 114 -10.45 8.04 1.27
CA LEU A 114 -10.61 9.08 0.25
C LEU A 114 -11.20 10.36 0.85
N SER A 115 -12.24 10.22 1.68
CA SER A 115 -12.88 11.35 2.35
C SER A 115 -11.96 12.05 3.35
N ALA A 116 -11.12 11.29 4.06
CA ALA A 116 -10.14 11.83 5.01
C ALA A 116 -9.03 12.63 4.33
N ALA A 117 -8.67 12.29 3.09
CA ALA A 117 -7.60 12.95 2.35
C ALA A 117 -7.90 14.43 2.07
N GLN A 118 -9.15 14.77 1.77
CA GLN A 118 -9.54 16.11 1.35
C GLN A 118 -8.61 16.66 0.25
N LYS A 119 -7.78 17.67 0.59
CA LYS A 119 -6.75 18.23 -0.30
C LYS A 119 -5.32 17.84 0.07
N GLY A 120 -5.16 16.95 1.06
CA GLY A 120 -3.88 16.51 1.59
C GLY A 120 -3.62 15.03 1.35
N VAL A 121 -2.86 14.45 2.27
CA VAL A 121 -2.55 13.03 2.32
C VAL A 121 -3.46 12.35 3.33
N ALA A 122 -3.90 11.13 3.05
CA ALA A 122 -4.50 10.27 4.06
C ALA A 122 -3.86 8.88 4.06
N LEU A 123 -3.69 8.33 5.26
CA LEU A 123 -3.09 7.03 5.51
C LEU A 123 -4.15 6.09 6.10
N LEU A 124 -4.18 4.87 5.63
CA LEU A 124 -4.91 3.82 6.33
C LEU A 124 -4.01 3.28 7.44
N THR A 125 -4.42 3.48 8.70
CA THR A 125 -3.68 3.03 9.89
C THR A 125 -4.52 2.02 10.66
N VAL A 126 -3.87 1.19 11.47
CA VAL A 126 -4.54 0.25 12.35
C VAL A 126 -3.77 0.12 13.67
N ASN A 127 -4.49 -0.08 14.78
CA ASN A 127 -3.87 -0.38 16.06
C ASN A 127 -3.71 -1.89 16.22
N LEU A 128 -2.48 -2.35 16.43
CA LEU A 128 -2.15 -3.76 16.63
C LEU A 128 -1.58 -3.98 18.03
N GLN A 129 -1.96 -5.09 18.68
CA GLN A 129 -1.35 -5.51 19.95
C GLN A 129 0.13 -5.86 19.75
N ASP A 130 0.46 -6.56 18.66
CA ASP A 130 1.83 -6.80 18.21
C ASP A 130 2.07 -6.07 16.90
N PRO A 131 2.71 -4.88 16.96
CA PRO A 131 3.01 -4.08 15.78
C PRO A 131 4.32 -4.47 15.08
N SER A 132 4.93 -5.59 15.45
CA SER A 132 6.23 -6.03 14.92
C SER A 132 6.23 -6.13 13.39
N GLY A 133 7.27 -5.59 12.77
CA GLY A 133 7.45 -5.62 11.32
C GLY A 133 6.73 -4.52 10.55
N TYR A 134 5.87 -3.72 11.18
CA TYR A 134 5.17 -2.59 10.53
C TYR A 134 5.88 -1.25 10.81
N GLY A 135 5.68 -0.27 9.94
CA GLY A 135 6.01 1.13 10.21
C GLY A 135 5.09 1.73 11.28
N ARG A 136 5.64 2.59 12.12
CA ARG A 136 4.92 3.25 13.22
C ARG A 136 4.50 4.65 12.82
N ILE A 137 3.29 5.04 13.15
CA ILE A 137 2.81 6.40 13.00
C ILE A 137 3.20 7.20 14.22
N VAL A 138 4.12 8.13 14.03
CA VAL A 138 4.56 9.05 15.10
C VAL A 138 3.68 10.30 15.06
N ARG A 139 3.13 10.68 16.21
CA ARG A 139 2.28 11.87 16.37
C ARG A 139 2.89 12.85 17.35
N ASP A 140 2.53 14.11 17.19
CA ASP A 140 2.83 15.14 18.19
C ASP A 140 1.85 15.10 19.37
N GLU A 141 2.05 16.00 20.35
CA GLU A 141 1.19 16.10 21.54
C GLU A 141 -0.25 16.49 21.21
N ALA A 142 -0.49 17.14 20.07
CA ALA A 142 -1.82 17.50 19.59
C ALA A 142 -2.49 16.38 18.80
N GLY A 143 -1.79 15.25 18.56
CA GLY A 143 -2.28 14.10 17.82
C GLY A 143 -2.08 14.19 16.30
N ALA A 144 -1.41 15.22 15.79
CA ALA A 144 -1.10 15.34 14.37
C ALA A 144 0.02 14.35 13.96
N VAL A 145 -0.09 13.78 12.77
CA VAL A 145 0.93 12.89 12.22
C VAL A 145 2.18 13.68 11.91
N LEU A 146 3.33 13.23 12.44
CA LEU A 146 4.65 13.81 12.16
C LEU A 146 5.40 13.02 11.07
N LYS A 147 5.42 11.71 11.18
CA LYS A 147 6.15 10.81 10.27
C LYS A 147 5.71 9.37 10.42
N ASN A 148 6.09 8.55 9.45
CA ASN A 148 6.19 7.09 9.61
C ASN A 148 7.65 6.73 9.92
N VAL A 149 7.85 5.76 10.81
CA VAL A 149 9.17 5.15 11.05
C VAL A 149 9.08 3.66 10.82
N GLU A 150 9.88 3.15 9.90
CA GLU A 150 9.94 1.72 9.61
C GLU A 150 10.47 0.93 10.81
N HIS A 151 9.99 -0.31 11.01
CA HIS A 151 10.34 -1.12 12.18
C HIS A 151 11.85 -1.25 12.44
N LYS A 152 12.65 -1.36 11.38
CA LYS A 152 14.10 -1.53 11.47
C LYS A 152 14.82 -0.24 11.85
N ASP A 153 14.25 0.91 11.53
CA ASP A 153 14.80 2.23 11.80
C ASP A 153 14.25 2.86 13.10
N ALA A 154 13.22 2.20 13.70
CA ALA A 154 12.54 2.70 14.90
C ALA A 154 13.40 2.57 16.15
N THR A 155 13.42 3.60 16.99
CA THR A 155 13.95 3.58 18.35
C THR A 155 13.14 2.65 19.25
N GLU A 156 13.66 2.31 20.44
CA GLU A 156 12.92 1.49 21.41
C GLU A 156 11.58 2.13 21.80
N ALA A 157 11.54 3.43 22.00
CA ALA A 157 10.31 4.16 22.32
C ALA A 157 9.30 4.12 21.16
N GLU A 158 9.76 4.34 19.92
CA GLU A 158 8.90 4.29 18.74
C GLU A 158 8.35 2.87 18.49
N ARG A 159 9.09 1.81 18.82
CA ARG A 159 8.62 0.42 18.72
C ARG A 159 7.43 0.09 19.62
N LEU A 160 7.23 0.85 20.70
CA LEU A 160 6.08 0.69 21.60
C LEU A 160 4.79 1.28 21.04
N ILE A 161 4.86 2.10 20.00
CA ILE A 161 3.68 2.64 19.33
C ILE A 161 2.90 1.49 18.68
N GLN A 162 1.61 1.40 18.98
CA GLN A 162 0.72 0.37 18.44
C GLN A 162 0.03 0.77 17.15
N GLU A 163 -0.07 2.08 16.87
CA GLU A 163 -0.60 2.56 15.60
C GLU A 163 0.41 2.35 14.49
N VAL A 164 0.04 1.51 13.53
CA VAL A 164 0.90 1.13 12.41
C VAL A 164 0.35 1.63 11.08
N ASN A 165 1.27 1.87 10.15
CA ASN A 165 0.96 2.16 8.77
C ASN A 165 0.70 0.85 8.01
N THR A 166 -0.45 0.76 7.35
CA THR A 166 -0.77 -0.39 6.50
C THR A 166 -0.08 -0.33 5.14
N GLY A 167 0.50 0.82 4.80
CA GLY A 167 1.04 1.13 3.47
C GLY A 167 0.01 1.74 2.51
N VAL A 168 -1.27 1.50 2.74
CA VAL A 168 -2.34 2.09 1.91
C VAL A 168 -2.42 3.59 2.19
N LEU A 169 -2.27 4.39 1.14
CA LEU A 169 -2.32 5.85 1.23
C LEU A 169 -2.95 6.47 -0.02
N ILE A 170 -3.44 7.70 0.15
CA ILE A 170 -3.83 8.56 -0.95
C ILE A 170 -3.17 9.93 -0.81
N ALA A 171 -2.74 10.49 -1.94
CA ALA A 171 -2.09 11.81 -1.99
C ALA A 171 -2.41 12.54 -3.30
N PRO A 172 -2.35 13.88 -3.33
CA PRO A 172 -2.39 14.65 -4.57
C PRO A 172 -1.23 14.25 -5.49
N THR A 173 -1.52 13.86 -6.72
CA THR A 173 -0.54 13.25 -7.63
C THR A 173 0.65 14.16 -7.92
N LEU A 174 0.44 15.45 -8.13
CA LEU A 174 1.54 16.39 -8.36
C LEU A 174 2.51 16.46 -7.18
N LEU A 175 1.98 16.52 -5.94
CA LEU A 175 2.80 16.54 -4.73
C LEU A 175 3.50 15.20 -4.52
N LEU A 176 2.79 14.10 -4.75
CA LEU A 176 3.36 12.76 -4.65
C LEU A 176 4.54 12.60 -5.63
N LYS A 177 4.41 13.01 -6.89
CA LYS A 177 5.51 13.00 -7.87
C LYS A 177 6.71 13.84 -7.41
N LYS A 178 6.45 15.03 -6.83
CA LYS A 178 7.50 15.88 -6.24
C LYS A 178 8.25 15.13 -5.14
N TRP A 179 7.55 14.55 -4.18
CA TRP A 179 8.17 13.83 -3.08
C TRP A 179 8.90 12.56 -3.53
N LEU A 180 8.30 11.79 -4.45
CA LEU A 180 8.94 10.61 -5.01
C LEU A 180 10.29 10.91 -5.67
N SER A 181 10.45 12.07 -6.30
CA SER A 181 11.72 12.50 -6.91
C SER A 181 12.82 12.83 -5.88
N GLN A 182 12.46 12.98 -4.61
CA GLN A 182 13.35 13.34 -3.51
C GLN A 182 13.66 12.16 -2.57
N LEU A 183 13.06 10.98 -2.81
CA LEU A 183 13.32 9.81 -2.00
C LEU A 183 14.81 9.40 -2.05
N SER A 184 15.34 9.01 -0.91
CA SER A 184 16.66 8.40 -0.79
C SER A 184 16.53 6.94 -0.34
N ASN A 185 17.60 6.18 -0.48
CA ASN A 185 17.73 4.82 0.05
C ASN A 185 18.73 4.74 1.20
N ASP A 186 19.03 5.86 1.84
CA ASP A 186 19.90 5.93 3.01
C ASP A 186 19.12 5.54 4.28
N ASN A 187 18.88 4.24 4.43
CA ASN A 187 18.13 3.64 5.53
C ASN A 187 18.59 2.20 5.78
N ALA A 188 18.09 1.55 6.83
CA ALA A 188 18.49 0.21 7.27
C ALA A 188 18.34 -0.91 6.21
N GLN A 189 17.49 -0.70 5.19
CA GLN A 189 17.25 -1.69 4.13
C GLN A 189 17.91 -1.33 2.80
N GLY A 190 18.42 -0.09 2.63
CA GLY A 190 18.94 0.40 1.36
C GLY A 190 17.85 0.52 0.27
N GLU A 191 16.61 0.71 0.66
CA GLU A 191 15.45 0.76 -0.23
C GLU A 191 14.82 2.17 -0.26
N TYR A 192 14.18 2.52 -1.37
CA TYR A 192 13.37 3.73 -1.45
C TYR A 192 12.01 3.48 -0.76
N TYR A 193 11.85 4.02 0.45
CA TYR A 193 10.60 3.87 1.21
C TYR A 193 9.53 4.83 0.71
N LEU A 194 8.40 4.30 0.24
CA LEU A 194 7.25 5.12 -0.09
C LEU A 194 6.77 5.93 1.12
N THR A 195 6.89 5.36 2.31
CA THR A 195 6.43 5.96 3.56
C THR A 195 7.18 7.23 3.96
N ASP A 196 8.34 7.52 3.36
CA ASP A 196 9.07 8.78 3.59
C ASP A 196 8.30 10.00 3.05
N VAL A 197 7.39 9.82 2.09
CA VAL A 197 6.53 10.90 1.59
C VAL A 197 5.65 11.50 2.69
N ILE A 198 5.38 10.76 3.77
CA ILE A 198 4.59 11.22 4.91
C ILE A 198 5.31 12.38 5.62
N GLY A 199 6.59 12.18 5.97
CA GLY A 199 7.41 13.22 6.56
C GLY A 199 7.62 14.42 5.62
N MET A 200 7.76 14.16 4.31
CA MET A 200 7.89 15.22 3.31
C MET A 200 6.60 16.05 3.21
N ALA A 201 5.42 15.42 3.28
CA ALA A 201 4.14 16.11 3.29
C ALA A 201 4.00 17.02 4.52
N VAL A 202 4.35 16.51 5.70
CA VAL A 202 4.35 17.30 6.95
C VAL A 202 5.29 18.49 6.84
N ASN A 203 6.51 18.30 6.33
CA ASN A 203 7.50 19.36 6.15
C ASN A 203 7.04 20.42 5.14
N ASP A 204 6.29 20.03 4.12
CA ASP A 204 5.68 20.95 3.13
C ASP A 204 4.41 21.65 3.68
N GLY A 205 3.99 21.37 4.92
CA GLY A 205 2.76 21.93 5.52
C GLY A 205 1.47 21.34 4.90
N VAL A 206 1.56 20.20 4.23
CA VAL A 206 0.41 19.51 3.65
C VAL A 206 -0.25 18.66 4.74
N PRO A 207 -1.59 18.79 4.96
CA PRO A 207 -2.28 17.98 5.97
C PRO A 207 -2.12 16.49 5.73
N VAL A 208 -1.76 15.75 6.79
CA VAL A 208 -1.71 14.29 6.79
C VAL A 208 -2.75 13.77 7.77
N ASN A 209 -3.81 13.19 7.22
CA ASN A 209 -4.91 12.61 7.97
C ASN A 209 -4.80 11.09 8.03
N THR A 210 -5.58 10.46 8.89
CA THR A 210 -5.65 8.99 8.97
C THR A 210 -7.10 8.54 8.92
N ALA A 211 -7.31 7.33 8.39
CA ALA A 211 -8.53 6.57 8.52
C ALA A 211 -8.19 5.18 9.05
N GLN A 212 -9.13 4.56 9.76
CA GLN A 212 -8.97 3.18 10.24
C GLN A 212 -10.02 2.27 9.61
N PRO A 213 -9.70 0.99 9.37
CA PRO A 213 -10.67 0.02 8.93
C PRO A 213 -11.68 -0.27 10.05
N GLU A 214 -12.82 -0.82 9.70
CA GLU A 214 -13.79 -1.32 10.68
C GLU A 214 -13.23 -2.54 11.42
N HIS A 215 -12.52 -3.38 10.67
CA HIS A 215 -11.88 -4.58 11.20
C HIS A 215 -10.40 -4.61 10.85
N ALA A 216 -9.55 -4.92 11.83
CA ALA A 216 -8.09 -4.98 11.61
C ALA A 216 -7.68 -5.98 10.52
N TRP A 217 -8.43 -7.08 10.34
CA TRP A 217 -8.15 -8.09 9.31
C TRP A 217 -8.27 -7.56 7.86
N GLU A 218 -8.99 -6.45 7.63
CA GLU A 218 -9.06 -5.82 6.30
C GLU A 218 -7.68 -5.40 5.76
N THR A 219 -6.73 -5.18 6.65
CA THR A 219 -5.38 -4.68 6.31
C THR A 219 -4.31 -5.76 6.36
N LEU A 220 -4.70 -7.02 6.64
CA LEU A 220 -3.75 -8.12 6.70
C LEU A 220 -3.23 -8.50 5.31
N GLY A 221 -1.91 -8.48 5.18
CA GLY A 221 -1.22 -8.91 3.97
C GLY A 221 -0.87 -10.40 4.01
N VAL A 222 -0.98 -11.06 2.84
CA VAL A 222 -0.61 -12.46 2.66
C VAL A 222 0.84 -12.57 2.23
N ASN A 223 1.71 -13.01 3.12
CA ASN A 223 3.12 -13.25 2.85
C ASN A 223 3.54 -14.73 3.01
N SER A 224 2.66 -15.56 3.57
CA SER A 224 2.89 -16.97 3.80
C SER A 224 1.60 -17.77 3.63
N LYS A 225 1.71 -19.10 3.46
CA LYS A 225 0.56 -20.00 3.41
C LYS A 225 -0.25 -19.98 4.71
N ALA A 226 0.40 -19.77 5.86
CA ALA A 226 -0.28 -19.65 7.14
C ALA A 226 -1.18 -18.40 7.18
N GLN A 227 -0.67 -17.23 6.76
CA GLN A 227 -1.47 -16.01 6.66
C GLN A 227 -2.60 -16.13 5.64
N LEU A 228 -2.40 -16.85 4.53
CA LEU A 228 -3.49 -17.13 3.59
C LEU A 228 -4.61 -17.95 4.25
N ALA A 229 -4.27 -19.02 4.98
CA ALA A 229 -5.24 -19.84 5.68
C ALA A 229 -5.98 -19.07 6.79
N GLU A 230 -5.30 -18.14 7.46
CA GLU A 230 -5.92 -17.25 8.45
C GLU A 230 -6.98 -16.35 7.79
N LEU A 231 -6.66 -15.71 6.66
CA LEU A 231 -7.65 -14.90 5.94
C LEU A 231 -8.81 -15.72 5.37
N GLU A 232 -8.57 -16.97 4.94
CA GLU A 232 -9.65 -17.87 4.55
C GLU A 232 -10.59 -18.19 5.72
N ALA A 233 -10.05 -18.35 6.93
CA ALA A 233 -10.86 -18.57 8.13
C ALA A 233 -11.71 -17.32 8.47
N VAL A 234 -11.13 -16.13 8.34
CA VAL A 234 -11.87 -14.87 8.51
C VAL A 234 -13.05 -14.79 7.56
N LEU A 235 -12.85 -15.08 6.26
CA LEU A 235 -13.92 -15.03 5.26
C LEU A 235 -15.04 -16.05 5.47
N ARG A 236 -14.76 -17.16 6.17
CA ARG A 236 -15.79 -18.16 6.49
C ARG A 236 -16.63 -17.77 7.70
N SER A 237 -16.12 -16.88 8.55
CA SER A 237 -16.74 -16.48 9.82
C SER A 237 -17.58 -15.19 9.71
N ASN A 238 -17.42 -14.45 8.62
CA ASN A 238 -18.14 -13.21 8.31
C ASN A 238 -19.01 -13.40 7.06
#